data_e71c4d9b467e890518facb1afcaa0fdf
#
_entry.id   e71c4d9b467e890518facb1afcaa0fdf
#
_cell.length_a   1.000
_cell.length_b   1.000
_cell.length_c   1.000
_cell.angle_alpha   90.00
_cell.angle_beta   90.00
_cell.angle_gamma   90.00
#
_symmetry.space_group_name_H-M   'P 1'
#
loop_
_entity.id
_entity.type
_entity.pdbx_description
1 polymer ?
#
loop_
_entity_poly.entity_id
_entity_poly.type
_entity_poly.pdbx_seq_one_letter_code
_entity_poly.pdbx_strand_id
1 'polypeptide(L)'
;IHYAPIAIAEPINYEARANLMWTGCLALNGLLSAGKRTDWATHDIEHELSALYDITHGLGLAILTPYWMLHVLDEQTAVRLAEYARQVWGISENDEMTAARAGIKKTAAFFRSLGLAGSLKEIGVENKSLQEMAEKAASSRGLGAFKTLHYQDVLEILQAAYEGAEL
;
A
#
# COMPACT_ATOMS: atom_id res chain seq x y z
N ILE A 1 -5.80 12.56 1.02
CA ILE A 1 -4.71 13.13 1.83
C ILE A 1 -5.24 14.29 2.67
N HIS A 2 -5.86 15.30 2.06
CA HIS A 2 -6.31 16.52 2.76
C HIS A 2 -7.35 16.24 3.87
N TYR A 3 -8.40 15.50 3.57
CA TYR A 3 -9.52 15.32 4.49
C TYR A 3 -9.32 14.25 5.58
N ALA A 4 -8.39 13.32 5.42
CA ALA A 4 -8.20 12.25 6.40
C ALA A 4 -7.73 12.78 7.78
N PRO A 5 -6.72 13.66 7.88
CA PRO A 5 -6.33 14.26 9.15
C PRO A 5 -7.46 15.08 9.81
N ILE A 6 -8.24 15.80 9.00
CA ILE A 6 -9.38 16.60 9.49
C ILE A 6 -10.44 15.68 10.09
N ALA A 7 -10.80 14.58 9.39
CA ALA A 7 -11.80 13.64 9.87
C ALA A 7 -11.37 12.89 11.15
N ILE A 8 -10.06 12.74 11.38
CA ILE A 8 -9.53 12.16 12.63
C ILE A 8 -9.61 13.19 13.77
N ALA A 9 -9.17 14.42 13.51
CA ALA A 9 -9.20 15.50 14.52
C ALA A 9 -10.63 15.94 14.87
N GLU A 10 -11.53 15.92 13.88
CA GLU A 10 -12.91 16.35 13.98
C GLU A 10 -13.86 15.25 13.48
N PRO A 11 -14.15 14.19 14.26
CA PRO A 11 -14.90 13.02 13.78
C PRO A 11 -16.32 13.30 13.25
N ILE A 12 -16.91 14.43 13.64
CA ILE A 12 -18.24 14.87 13.19
C ILE A 12 -18.20 15.89 12.04
N ASN A 13 -17.01 16.24 11.54
CA ASN A 13 -16.87 17.17 10.42
C ASN A 13 -17.49 16.57 9.16
N TYR A 14 -18.66 17.09 8.79
CA TYR A 14 -19.46 16.58 7.66
C TYR A 14 -18.68 16.63 6.34
N GLU A 15 -18.03 17.76 6.05
CA GLU A 15 -17.31 17.95 4.79
C GLU A 15 -16.17 16.95 4.62
N ALA A 16 -15.35 16.78 5.67
CA ALA A 16 -14.26 15.82 5.64
C ALA A 16 -14.78 14.39 5.44
N ARG A 17 -15.82 13.99 6.19
CA ARG A 17 -16.40 12.65 6.09
C ARG A 17 -17.07 12.41 4.74
N ALA A 18 -17.82 13.38 4.21
CA ALA A 18 -18.48 13.30 2.91
C ALA A 18 -17.47 13.16 1.76
N ASN A 19 -16.37 13.93 1.80
CA ASN A 19 -15.32 13.84 0.79
C ASN A 19 -14.56 12.50 0.86
N LEU A 20 -14.27 11.98 2.05
CA LEU A 20 -13.64 10.66 2.20
C LEU A 20 -14.55 9.55 1.68
N MET A 21 -15.83 9.58 2.02
CA MET A 21 -16.82 8.59 1.55
C MET A 21 -16.95 8.64 0.03
N TRP A 22 -17.09 9.83 -0.55
CA TRP A 22 -17.18 10.02 -1.99
C TRP A 22 -15.92 9.54 -2.72
N THR A 23 -14.74 9.87 -2.18
CA THR A 23 -13.45 9.38 -2.71
C THR A 23 -13.39 7.86 -2.70
N GLY A 24 -13.81 7.21 -1.60
CA GLY A 24 -13.88 5.75 -1.51
C GLY A 24 -14.82 5.15 -2.56
N CYS A 25 -16.02 5.74 -2.75
CA CYS A 25 -16.95 5.31 -3.79
C CYS A 25 -16.35 5.41 -5.19
N LEU A 26 -15.68 6.51 -5.52
CA LEU A 26 -15.03 6.68 -6.83
C LEU A 26 -13.85 5.73 -7.03
N ALA A 27 -13.11 5.42 -5.97
CA ALA A 27 -11.99 4.47 -6.04
C ALA A 27 -12.46 3.04 -6.36
N LEU A 28 -13.64 2.63 -5.88
CA LEU A 28 -14.14 1.26 -5.97
C LEU A 28 -15.19 1.01 -7.08
N ASN A 29 -15.83 2.05 -7.63
CA ASN A 29 -16.92 1.88 -8.57
C ASN A 29 -16.50 1.52 -10.01
N GLY A 30 -15.22 1.29 -10.26
CA GLY A 30 -14.67 0.92 -11.55
C GLY A 30 -14.36 2.11 -12.49
N LEU A 31 -14.72 3.34 -12.13
CA LEU A 31 -14.46 4.52 -12.97
C LEU A 31 -12.96 4.72 -13.21
N LEU A 32 -12.14 4.62 -12.16
CA LEU A 32 -10.69 4.81 -12.24
C LEU A 32 -9.97 3.65 -12.94
N SER A 33 -10.60 2.48 -13.04
CA SER A 33 -10.05 1.30 -13.72
C SER A 33 -10.50 1.17 -15.18
N ALA A 34 -11.43 2.01 -15.65
CA ALA A 34 -11.95 1.96 -17.00
C ALA A 34 -10.82 2.15 -18.03
N GLY A 35 -10.68 1.19 -18.96
CA GLY A 35 -9.65 1.20 -19.99
C GLY A 35 -8.21 0.96 -19.50
N LYS A 36 -8.01 0.50 -18.26
CA LYS A 36 -6.68 0.22 -17.68
C LYS A 36 -6.61 -1.19 -17.10
N ARG A 37 -5.40 -1.76 -17.06
CA ARG A 37 -5.11 -2.89 -16.16
C ARG A 37 -4.84 -2.32 -14.78
N THR A 38 -5.61 -2.78 -13.79
CA THR A 38 -5.40 -2.46 -12.38
C THR A 38 -4.55 -3.52 -11.72
N ASP A 39 -3.75 -3.13 -10.73
CA ASP A 39 -3.00 -4.05 -9.90
C ASP A 39 -3.74 -4.31 -8.59
N TRP A 40 -3.84 -5.56 -8.20
CA TRP A 40 -4.52 -6.01 -6.99
C TRP A 40 -3.57 -6.75 -6.04
N ALA A 41 -2.25 -6.76 -6.33
CA ALA A 41 -1.28 -7.54 -5.58
C ALA A 41 -1.31 -7.27 -4.07
N THR A 42 -1.38 -5.99 -3.66
CA THR A 42 -1.48 -5.65 -2.23
C THR A 42 -2.75 -6.16 -1.58
N HIS A 43 -3.86 -6.17 -2.31
CA HIS A 43 -5.13 -6.71 -1.83
C HIS A 43 -5.07 -8.23 -1.68
N ASP A 44 -4.53 -8.93 -2.67
CA ASP A 44 -4.39 -10.38 -2.64
C ASP A 44 -3.50 -10.84 -1.47
N ILE A 45 -2.40 -10.12 -1.22
CA ILE A 45 -1.52 -10.37 -0.07
C ILE A 45 -2.24 -10.06 1.25
N GLU A 46 -2.95 -8.95 1.30
CA GLU A 46 -3.64 -8.50 2.51
C GLU A 46 -4.81 -9.41 2.89
N HIS A 47 -5.51 -9.99 1.93
CA HIS A 47 -6.58 -10.94 2.20
C HIS A 47 -6.11 -12.15 3.02
N GLU A 48 -4.90 -12.64 2.80
CA GLU A 48 -4.32 -13.71 3.61
C GLU A 48 -3.98 -13.23 5.04
N LEU A 49 -3.54 -11.97 5.17
CA LEU A 49 -3.30 -11.35 6.45
C LEU A 49 -4.61 -11.18 7.27
N SER A 50 -5.65 -10.64 6.65
CA SER A 50 -6.97 -10.50 7.28
C SER A 50 -7.60 -11.84 7.61
N ALA A 51 -7.45 -12.85 6.75
CA ALA A 51 -7.98 -14.19 6.99
C ALA A 51 -7.35 -14.87 8.22
N LEU A 52 -6.07 -14.62 8.48
CA LEU A 52 -5.35 -15.25 9.60
C LEU A 52 -5.49 -14.48 10.92
N TYR A 53 -5.53 -13.15 10.86
CA TYR A 53 -5.40 -12.28 12.02
C TYR A 53 -6.62 -11.39 12.29
N ASP A 54 -7.68 -11.48 11.47
CA ASP A 54 -8.92 -10.70 11.63
C ASP A 54 -8.66 -9.19 11.80
N ILE A 55 -7.69 -8.65 11.05
CA ILE A 55 -7.35 -7.24 11.10
C ILE A 55 -8.25 -6.43 10.15
N THR A 56 -8.37 -5.14 10.44
CA THR A 56 -9.08 -4.22 9.53
C THR A 56 -8.35 -4.14 8.19
N HIS A 57 -9.04 -4.46 7.09
CA HIS A 57 -8.49 -4.48 5.72
C HIS A 57 -7.68 -3.24 5.36
N GLY A 58 -8.21 -2.04 5.66
CA GLY A 58 -7.49 -0.78 5.41
C GLY A 58 -6.19 -0.63 6.19
N LEU A 59 -6.08 -1.23 7.38
CA LEU A 59 -4.84 -1.23 8.17
C LEU A 59 -3.78 -2.11 7.49
N GLY A 60 -4.16 -3.32 7.08
CA GLY A 60 -3.26 -4.23 6.36
C GLY A 60 -2.75 -3.62 5.06
N LEU A 61 -3.64 -3.01 4.28
CA LEU A 61 -3.24 -2.28 3.06
C LEU A 61 -2.29 -1.12 3.34
N ALA A 62 -2.54 -0.33 4.40
CA ALA A 62 -1.67 0.79 4.74
C ALA A 62 -0.26 0.35 5.14
N ILE A 63 -0.13 -0.81 5.81
CA ILE A 63 1.17 -1.38 6.15
C ILE A 63 1.85 -1.95 4.91
N LEU A 64 1.16 -2.76 4.10
CA LEU A 64 1.76 -3.49 2.98
C LEU A 64 2.12 -2.61 1.78
N THR A 65 1.31 -1.59 1.47
CA THR A 65 1.45 -0.80 0.24
C THR A 65 2.83 -0.15 0.09
N PRO A 66 3.44 0.52 1.08
CA PRO A 66 4.75 1.12 0.92
C PRO A 66 5.85 0.08 0.63
N TYR A 67 5.79 -1.09 1.25
CA TYR A 67 6.78 -2.17 1.02
C TYR A 67 6.59 -2.83 -0.33
N TRP A 68 5.34 -3.02 -0.77
CA TRP A 68 5.06 -3.45 -2.13
C TRP A 68 5.61 -2.44 -3.15
N MET A 69 5.34 -1.14 -2.98
CA MET A 69 5.87 -0.10 -3.87
C MET A 69 7.40 -0.13 -3.92
N LEU A 70 8.06 -0.34 -2.79
CA LEU A 70 9.52 -0.43 -2.71
C LEU A 70 10.06 -1.69 -3.43
N HIS A 71 9.38 -2.83 -3.25
CA HIS A 71 9.76 -4.11 -3.87
C HIS A 71 9.63 -4.07 -5.41
N VAL A 72 8.56 -3.44 -5.91
CA VAL A 72 8.35 -3.34 -7.36
C VAL A 72 9.14 -2.22 -8.02
N LEU A 73 9.82 -1.36 -7.25
CA LEU A 73 10.61 -0.24 -7.75
C LEU A 73 11.90 -0.73 -8.39
N ASP A 74 12.02 -0.55 -9.69
CA ASP A 74 13.22 -0.76 -10.50
C ASP A 74 13.32 0.31 -11.60
N GLU A 75 14.31 0.22 -12.49
CA GLU A 75 14.51 1.19 -13.57
C GLU A 75 13.32 1.30 -14.52
N GLN A 76 12.54 0.22 -14.70
CA GLN A 76 11.38 0.20 -15.60
C GLN A 76 10.14 0.82 -14.95
N THR A 77 9.99 0.63 -13.65
CA THR A 77 8.81 1.05 -12.88
C THR A 77 8.99 2.43 -12.25
N ALA A 78 10.24 2.90 -12.10
CA ALA A 78 10.58 4.17 -11.47
C ALA A 78 9.83 5.36 -12.07
N VAL A 79 9.68 5.41 -13.40
CA VAL A 79 8.93 6.47 -14.11
C VAL A 79 7.53 6.63 -13.55
N ARG A 80 6.79 5.52 -13.37
CA ARG A 80 5.40 5.55 -12.89
C ARG A 80 5.30 5.91 -11.41
N LEU A 81 6.21 5.41 -10.60
CA LEU A 81 6.25 5.72 -9.18
C LEU A 81 6.73 7.16 -8.93
N ALA A 82 7.63 7.69 -9.77
CA ALA A 82 8.00 9.10 -9.76
C ALA A 82 6.85 10.02 -10.18
N GLU A 83 6.08 9.63 -11.21
CA GLU A 83 4.87 10.35 -11.62
C GLU A 83 3.87 10.42 -10.43
N TYR A 84 3.64 9.28 -9.76
CA TYR A 84 2.85 9.24 -8.54
C TYR A 84 3.39 10.19 -7.47
N ALA A 85 4.70 10.17 -7.22
CA ALA A 85 5.33 11.03 -6.22
C ALA A 85 5.14 12.52 -6.52
N ARG A 86 5.27 12.91 -7.79
CA ARG A 86 5.08 14.29 -8.24
C ARG A 86 3.63 14.73 -8.15
N GLN A 87 2.70 13.91 -8.66
CA GLN A 87 1.27 14.27 -8.72
C GLN A 87 0.58 14.23 -7.36
N VAL A 88 0.90 13.25 -6.54
CA VAL A 88 0.21 13.04 -5.26
C VAL A 88 0.89 13.79 -4.11
N TRP A 89 2.23 13.82 -4.10
CA TRP A 89 3.01 14.37 -2.99
C TRP A 89 3.71 15.70 -3.29
N GLY A 90 3.65 16.18 -4.53
CA GLY A 90 4.33 17.41 -4.94
C GLY A 90 5.86 17.33 -4.88
N ILE A 91 6.41 16.13 -5.06
CA ILE A 91 7.86 15.94 -5.11
C ILE A 91 8.42 16.62 -6.38
N SER A 92 9.41 17.50 -6.21
CA SER A 92 10.02 18.25 -7.31
C SER A 92 11.36 17.66 -7.79
N GLU A 93 11.68 16.44 -7.37
CA GLU A 93 12.91 15.73 -7.75
C GLU A 93 12.87 15.31 -9.22
N ASN A 94 13.97 15.55 -9.95
CA ASN A 94 14.08 15.25 -11.38
C ASN A 94 14.47 13.79 -11.64
N ASP A 95 15.35 13.23 -10.82
CA ASP A 95 15.71 11.82 -10.89
C ASP A 95 14.54 10.93 -10.49
N GLU A 96 14.19 10.01 -11.39
CA GLU A 96 12.98 9.19 -11.23
C GLU A 96 13.07 8.22 -10.06
N MET A 97 14.22 7.59 -9.86
CA MET A 97 14.41 6.66 -8.76
C MET A 97 14.35 7.38 -7.42
N THR A 98 14.98 8.54 -7.30
CA THR A 98 14.96 9.38 -6.10
C THR A 98 13.56 9.93 -5.83
N ALA A 99 12.85 10.41 -6.87
CA ALA A 99 11.48 10.88 -6.76
C ALA A 99 10.53 9.76 -6.28
N ALA A 100 10.64 8.57 -6.88
CA ALA A 100 9.84 7.41 -6.51
C ALA A 100 10.05 7.02 -5.05
N ARG A 101 11.30 6.91 -4.60
CA ARG A 101 11.62 6.62 -3.19
C ARG A 101 11.08 7.67 -2.24
N ALA A 102 11.20 8.95 -2.59
CA ALA A 102 10.65 10.04 -1.79
C ALA A 102 9.12 9.96 -1.68
N GLY A 103 8.42 9.62 -2.76
CA GLY A 103 6.97 9.40 -2.77
C GLY A 103 6.53 8.23 -1.90
N ILE A 104 7.25 7.10 -1.97
CA ILE A 104 7.00 5.92 -1.13
C ILE A 104 7.17 6.28 0.35
N LYS A 105 8.27 6.95 0.69
CA LYS A 105 8.54 7.42 2.06
C LYS A 105 7.45 8.37 2.57
N LYS A 106 7.00 9.30 1.75
CA LYS A 106 5.88 10.20 2.09
C LYS A 106 4.56 9.45 2.30
N THR A 107 4.30 8.40 1.52
CA THR A 107 3.12 7.56 1.68
C THR A 107 3.12 6.84 3.03
N ALA A 108 4.22 6.21 3.40
CA ALA A 108 4.37 5.56 4.70
C ALA A 108 4.25 6.56 5.86
N ALA A 109 4.93 7.70 5.75
CA ALA A 109 4.86 8.77 6.77
C ALA A 109 3.43 9.31 6.95
N PHE A 110 2.68 9.45 5.86
CA PHE A 110 1.28 9.87 5.91
C PHE A 110 0.41 8.86 6.66
N PHE A 111 0.52 7.57 6.38
CA PHE A 111 -0.25 6.56 7.11
C PHE A 111 0.09 6.54 8.60
N ARG A 112 1.37 6.65 8.97
CA ARG A 112 1.78 6.80 10.38
C ARG A 112 1.21 8.06 11.02
N SER A 113 1.14 9.18 10.30
CA SER A 113 0.56 10.43 10.81
C SER A 113 -0.94 10.33 11.12
N LEU A 114 -1.63 9.36 10.54
CA LEU A 114 -3.02 9.04 10.83
C LEU A 114 -3.18 8.07 12.02
N GLY A 115 -2.08 7.69 12.68
CA GLY A 115 -2.08 6.77 13.81
C GLY A 115 -2.09 5.28 13.43
N LEU A 116 -1.82 4.96 12.15
CA LEU A 116 -1.74 3.58 11.71
C LEU A 116 -0.37 2.97 12.04
N ALA A 117 -0.35 1.68 12.36
CA ALA A 117 0.87 0.93 12.60
C ALA A 117 1.80 0.94 11.37
N GLY A 118 3.09 0.92 11.59
CA GLY A 118 4.10 0.93 10.53
C GLY A 118 4.61 -0.43 10.13
N SER A 119 4.29 -1.49 10.89
CA SER A 119 4.76 -2.85 10.62
C SER A 119 3.73 -3.91 11.03
N LEU A 120 3.87 -5.11 10.45
CA LEU A 120 3.04 -6.26 10.81
C LEU A 120 3.34 -6.75 12.24
N LYS A 121 4.57 -6.57 12.71
CA LYS A 121 4.98 -6.90 14.06
C LYS A 121 4.25 -6.06 15.12
N GLU A 122 4.05 -4.76 14.86
CA GLU A 122 3.32 -3.85 15.76
C GLU A 122 1.86 -4.27 15.98
N ILE A 123 1.25 -4.96 15.02
CA ILE A 123 -0.14 -5.45 15.09
C ILE A 123 -0.25 -6.91 15.52
N GLY A 124 0.86 -7.52 16.00
CA GLY A 124 0.86 -8.85 16.57
C GLY A 124 0.95 -10.01 15.57
N VAL A 125 1.29 -9.75 14.31
CA VAL A 125 1.55 -10.81 13.32
C VAL A 125 2.80 -11.57 13.74
N GLU A 126 2.77 -12.91 13.64
CA GLU A 126 3.89 -13.76 13.97
C GLU A 126 4.75 -14.05 12.73
N ASN A 127 6.07 -13.99 12.88
CA ASN A 127 7.00 -14.25 11.77
C ASN A 127 6.78 -15.63 11.10
N LYS A 128 6.44 -16.65 11.90
CA LYS A 128 6.18 -18.00 11.38
C LYS A 128 5.03 -18.09 10.36
N SER A 129 4.11 -17.13 10.37
CA SER A 129 2.94 -17.12 9.48
C SER A 129 3.23 -16.50 8.11
N LEU A 130 4.37 -15.81 7.93
CA LEU A 130 4.69 -15.11 6.69
C LEU A 130 4.82 -16.06 5.50
N GLN A 131 5.40 -17.24 5.72
CA GLN A 131 5.54 -18.25 4.66
C GLN A 131 4.19 -18.78 4.21
N GLU A 132 3.31 -19.13 5.15
CA GLU A 132 1.96 -19.62 4.84
C GLU A 132 1.14 -18.57 4.08
N MET A 133 1.21 -17.31 4.48
CA MET A 133 0.54 -16.20 3.78
C MET A 133 1.10 -16.04 2.36
N ALA A 134 2.43 -16.10 2.19
CA ALA A 134 3.05 -15.99 0.87
C ALA A 134 2.67 -17.14 -0.06
N GLU A 135 2.59 -18.38 0.45
CA GLU A 135 2.17 -19.56 -0.31
C GLU A 135 0.72 -19.45 -0.77
N LYS A 136 -0.17 -18.95 0.09
CA LYS A 136 -1.59 -18.79 -0.23
C LYS A 136 -1.86 -17.65 -1.19
N ALA A 137 -1.20 -16.50 -1.01
CA ALA A 137 -1.35 -15.34 -1.88
C ALA A 137 -0.78 -15.59 -3.29
N ALA A 138 0.38 -16.24 -3.38
CA ALA A 138 1.08 -16.47 -4.63
C ALA A 138 0.49 -17.67 -5.39
N SER A 139 -0.31 -17.42 -6.42
CA SER A 139 -0.73 -18.47 -7.34
C SER A 139 0.42 -18.91 -8.25
N SER A 140 0.29 -20.10 -8.87
CA SER A 140 1.28 -20.61 -9.84
C SER A 140 1.48 -19.68 -11.05
N ARG A 141 0.54 -18.79 -11.33
CA ARG A 141 0.61 -17.80 -12.42
C ARG A 141 1.24 -16.48 -12.01
N GLY A 142 1.52 -16.30 -10.71
CA GLY A 142 1.90 -15.03 -10.13
C GLY A 142 0.70 -14.10 -9.89
N LEU A 143 0.92 -13.02 -9.16
CA LEU A 143 -0.06 -11.98 -8.89
C LEU A 143 0.47 -10.61 -9.28
N GLY A 144 -0.43 -9.64 -9.46
CA GLY A 144 -0.08 -8.29 -9.86
C GLY A 144 -0.10 -8.07 -11.37
N ALA A 145 -0.33 -6.83 -11.75
CA ALA A 145 -0.37 -6.37 -13.13
C ALA A 145 0.69 -5.30 -13.43
N PHE A 146 1.18 -4.62 -12.42
CA PHE A 146 2.26 -3.64 -12.51
C PHE A 146 3.62 -4.34 -12.66
N LYS A 147 3.84 -5.34 -11.81
CA LYS A 147 4.94 -6.30 -11.88
C LYS A 147 4.40 -7.64 -11.40
N THR A 148 4.67 -8.71 -12.15
CA THR A 148 4.25 -10.04 -11.72
C THR A 148 5.09 -10.50 -10.54
N LEU A 149 4.42 -10.83 -9.44
CA LEU A 149 5.02 -11.30 -8.20
C LEU A 149 4.79 -12.79 -8.05
N HIS A 150 5.81 -13.51 -7.61
CA HIS A 150 5.76 -14.92 -7.27
C HIS A 150 5.96 -15.11 -5.76
N TYR A 151 5.92 -16.33 -5.29
CA TYR A 151 6.05 -16.67 -3.87
C TYR A 151 7.20 -15.92 -3.16
N GLN A 152 8.38 -15.92 -3.76
CA GLN A 152 9.55 -15.30 -3.15
C GLN A 152 9.38 -13.78 -3.01
N ASP A 153 8.82 -13.12 -4.02
CA ASP A 153 8.55 -11.69 -4.00
C ASP A 153 7.55 -11.33 -2.89
N VAL A 154 6.48 -12.13 -2.77
CA VAL A 154 5.45 -11.94 -1.72
C VAL A 154 6.05 -12.14 -0.34
N LEU A 155 6.88 -13.16 -0.16
CA LEU A 155 7.56 -13.41 1.11
C LEU A 155 8.49 -12.25 1.49
N GLU A 156 9.26 -11.71 0.55
CA GLU A 156 10.13 -10.56 0.78
C GLU A 156 9.35 -9.29 1.17
N ILE A 157 8.22 -9.03 0.50
CA ILE A 157 7.31 -7.93 0.86
C ILE A 157 6.78 -8.10 2.30
N LEU A 158 6.31 -9.30 2.63
CA LEU A 158 5.80 -9.61 3.97
C LEU A 158 6.88 -9.49 5.04
N GLN A 159 8.10 -9.96 4.77
CA GLN A 159 9.24 -9.85 5.68
C GLN A 159 9.64 -8.39 5.92
N ALA A 160 9.75 -7.60 4.85
CA ALA A 160 10.05 -6.18 4.95
C ALA A 160 8.97 -5.43 5.75
N ALA A 161 7.68 -5.73 5.50
CA ALA A 161 6.56 -5.17 6.24
C ALA A 161 6.51 -5.64 7.70
N TYR A 162 6.97 -6.85 7.99
CA TYR A 162 7.06 -7.39 9.35
C TYR A 162 8.12 -6.66 10.17
N GLU A 163 9.33 -6.51 9.63
CA GLU A 163 10.44 -5.85 10.32
C GLU A 163 10.24 -4.34 10.47
N GLY A 164 9.40 -3.73 9.65
CA GLY A 164 9.25 -2.28 9.66
C GLY A 164 10.50 -1.57 9.15
N ALA A 165 11.16 -2.14 8.14
CA ALA A 165 12.38 -1.58 7.56
C ALA A 165 12.20 -0.09 7.23
N GLU A 166 13.24 0.73 7.45
CA GLU A 166 13.17 2.16 7.13
C GLU A 166 12.87 2.37 5.64
N LEU A 167 11.77 3.05 5.40
CA LEU A 167 11.29 3.47 4.08
C LEU A 167 11.85 4.83 3.72
#